data_cbc693df4a4bd29bdef2676142bda067
#
_entry.id   cbc693df4a4bd29bdef2676142bda067
#
_cell.length_a   1.000
_cell.length_b   1.000
_cell.length_c   1.000
_cell.angle_alpha   90.00
_cell.angle_beta   90.00
_cell.angle_gamma   90.00
#
_symmetry.space_group_name_H-M   'P 1'
#
loop_
_entity.id
_entity.type
_entity.pdbx_description
1 polymer ?
#
loop_
_entity_poly.entity_id
_entity_poly.type
_entity_poly.pdbx_seq_one_letter_code
_entity_poly.pdbx_strand_id
1 'polypeptide(L)'
;MARRRYLVAYDIREDRRLRNVASCMEGYGERIQYSVFVCDLSDQEAVLMRGDVEARMKPSEDSVMIIDLGRAGDSSRFLFLGHHEKLPTSAAVIV
;
A
#
# COMPACT_ATOMS: atom_id res chain seq x y z
N MET A 1 -4.85 -19.00 7.47
CA MET A 1 -4.86 -17.68 8.13
C MET A 1 -5.49 -16.65 7.20
N ALA A 2 -6.41 -15.89 7.73
CA ALA A 2 -7.05 -14.86 6.93
C ALA A 2 -6.07 -13.70 6.65
N ARG A 3 -6.11 -13.19 5.44
CA ARG A 3 -5.36 -12.00 5.07
C ARG A 3 -6.27 -10.79 5.12
N ARG A 4 -5.69 -9.66 5.44
CA ARG A 4 -6.40 -8.39 5.43
C ARG A 4 -5.81 -7.51 4.33
N ARG A 5 -6.64 -6.63 3.82
CA ARG A 5 -6.22 -5.69 2.77
C ARG A 5 -5.89 -4.35 3.41
N TYR A 6 -4.72 -3.85 3.06
CA TYR A 6 -4.25 -2.55 3.55
C TYR A 6 -4.01 -1.61 2.37
N LEU A 7 -4.39 -0.37 2.56
CA LEU A 7 -3.96 0.68 1.64
C LEU A 7 -2.83 1.43 2.32
N VAL A 8 -1.72 1.57 1.61
CA VAL A 8 -0.54 2.27 2.12
C VAL A 8 -0.27 3.46 1.22
N ALA A 9 -0.35 4.65 1.79
CA ALA A 9 -0.09 5.90 1.08
C ALA A 9 1.05 6.63 1.78
N TYR A 10 1.95 7.22 1.02
CA TYR A 10 3.08 7.89 1.62
C TYR A 10 3.41 9.20 0.93
N ASP A 11 4.01 10.09 1.72
CA ASP A 11 4.52 11.39 1.28
C ASP A 11 5.95 11.47 1.79
N ILE A 12 6.90 11.19 0.92
CA ILE A 12 8.33 11.12 1.24
C ILE A 12 9.03 12.32 0.60
N ARG A 13 9.74 13.08 1.40
CA ARG A 13 10.25 14.40 1.01
C ARG A 13 11.56 14.39 0.24
N GLU A 14 12.27 13.26 0.23
CA GLU A 14 13.58 13.17 -0.41
C GLU A 14 13.56 12.03 -1.42
N ASP A 15 14.09 12.26 -2.63
CA ASP A 15 13.94 11.35 -3.77
C ASP A 15 14.53 9.96 -3.52
N ARG A 16 15.66 9.88 -2.86
CA ARG A 16 16.30 8.58 -2.58
C ARG A 16 15.45 7.75 -1.63
N ARG A 17 14.94 8.38 -0.56
CA ARG A 17 14.05 7.68 0.37
C ARG A 17 12.74 7.31 -0.31
N LEU A 18 12.23 8.17 -1.17
CA LEU A 18 11.02 7.88 -1.94
C LEU A 18 11.18 6.59 -2.76
N ARG A 19 12.30 6.48 -3.50
CA ARG A 19 12.59 5.26 -4.27
C ARG A 19 12.76 4.04 -3.38
N ASN A 20 13.41 4.20 -2.23
CA ASN A 20 13.64 3.10 -1.30
C ASN A 20 12.32 2.60 -0.69
N VAL A 21 11.42 3.51 -0.33
CA VAL A 21 10.10 3.14 0.20
C VAL A 21 9.27 2.46 -0.88
N ALA A 22 9.25 3.00 -2.10
CA ALA A 22 8.53 2.40 -3.21
C ALA A 22 9.04 0.99 -3.51
N SER A 23 10.35 0.81 -3.57
CA SER A 23 10.96 -0.49 -3.81
C SER A 23 10.61 -1.50 -2.71
N CYS A 24 10.61 -1.05 -1.46
CA CYS A 24 10.19 -1.86 -0.32
C CYS A 24 8.73 -2.30 -0.48
N MET A 25 7.85 -1.37 -0.80
CA MET A 25 6.42 -1.65 -0.93
C MET A 25 6.11 -2.62 -2.08
N GLU A 26 6.91 -2.62 -3.14
CA GLU A 26 6.75 -3.57 -4.24
C GLU A 26 6.89 -5.03 -3.79
N GLY A 27 7.60 -5.27 -2.70
CA GLY A 27 7.71 -6.59 -2.12
C GLY A 27 6.50 -7.01 -1.30
N TYR A 28 5.59 -6.09 -0.99
CA TYR A 28 4.43 -6.37 -0.15
C TYR A 28 3.09 -6.25 -0.87
N GLY A 29 3.02 -5.50 -1.94
CA GLY A 29 1.74 -5.30 -2.62
C GLY A 29 1.87 -4.71 -4.01
N GLU A 30 0.74 -4.22 -4.50
CA GLU A 30 0.60 -3.68 -5.85
C GLU A 30 0.44 -2.16 -5.81
N ARG A 31 1.20 -1.48 -6.65
CA ARG A 31 1.05 -0.03 -6.80
C ARG A 31 -0.24 0.26 -7.57
N ILE A 32 -1.08 1.11 -7.00
CA ILE A 32 -2.32 1.54 -7.66
C ILE A 32 -2.30 3.01 -8.04
N GLN A 33 -1.46 3.80 -7.40
CA GLN A 33 -1.17 5.18 -7.76
C GLN A 33 0.28 5.48 -7.42
N TYR A 34 0.80 6.64 -7.79
CA TYR A 34 2.21 6.96 -7.68
C TYR A 34 2.83 6.62 -6.32
N SER A 35 2.17 6.99 -5.25
CA SER A 35 2.63 6.70 -3.88
C SER A 35 1.56 5.99 -3.06
N VAL A 36 0.78 5.11 -3.71
CA VAL A 36 -0.29 4.36 -3.07
C VAL A 36 -0.19 2.90 -3.50
N PHE A 37 -0.13 2.03 -2.49
CA PHE A 37 -0.09 0.58 -2.69
C PHE A 37 -1.28 -0.08 -2.00
N VAL A 38 -1.71 -1.21 -2.54
CA VAL A 38 -2.67 -2.10 -1.89
C VAL A 38 -1.96 -3.42 -1.61
N CYS A 39 -2.04 -3.86 -0.37
CA CYS A 39 -1.33 -5.05 0.11
C CYS A 39 -2.30 -6.01 0.78
N ASP A 40 -2.26 -7.27 0.37
CA ASP A 40 -3.04 -8.33 1.04
C ASP A 40 -2.06 -9.13 1.91
N LEU A 41 -2.14 -8.92 3.22
CA LEU A 41 -1.13 -9.40 4.16
C LEU A 41 -1.74 -10.13 5.35
N SER A 42 -1.03 -11.14 5.84
CA SER A 42 -1.30 -11.70 7.15
C SER A 42 -0.88 -10.71 8.24
N ASP A 43 -1.29 -10.97 9.48
CA ASP A 43 -0.90 -10.11 10.60
C ASP A 43 0.61 -9.99 10.74
N GLN A 44 1.33 -11.10 10.57
CA GLN A 44 2.79 -11.09 10.66
C GLN A 44 3.43 -10.30 9.53
N GLU A 45 2.90 -10.47 8.32
CA GLU A 45 3.41 -9.74 7.17
C GLU A 45 3.16 -8.24 7.31
N ALA A 46 2.03 -7.85 7.88
CA ALA A 46 1.74 -6.43 8.13
C ALA A 46 2.73 -5.82 9.11
N VAL A 47 3.07 -6.55 10.17
CA VAL A 47 4.08 -6.09 11.14
C VAL A 47 5.45 -5.94 10.47
N LEU A 48 5.84 -6.92 9.65
CA LEU A 48 7.10 -6.85 8.90
C LEU A 48 7.13 -5.66 7.95
N MET A 49 6.06 -5.46 7.21
CA MET A 49 5.95 -4.34 6.27
C MET A 49 6.11 -3.01 6.99
N ARG A 50 5.42 -2.84 8.10
CA ARG A 50 5.50 -1.62 8.90
C ARG A 50 6.95 -1.35 9.34
N GLY A 51 7.63 -2.35 9.86
CA GLY A 51 9.01 -2.22 10.30
C GLY A 51 9.96 -1.88 9.15
N ASP A 52 9.77 -2.53 8.00
CA ASP A 52 10.59 -2.29 6.83
C ASP A 52 10.43 -0.86 6.29
N VAL A 53 9.21 -0.35 6.28
CA VAL A 53 8.93 1.02 5.82
C VAL A 53 9.51 2.02 6.83
N GLU A 54 9.30 1.80 8.12
CA GLU A 54 9.81 2.70 9.16
C GLU A 54 11.35 2.82 9.09
N ALA A 55 12.03 1.73 8.75
CA ALA A 55 13.49 1.73 8.64
C ALA A 55 13.99 2.57 7.45
N ARG A 56 13.14 2.82 6.47
CA ARG A 56 13.51 3.54 5.24
C ARG A 56 13.04 4.98 5.20
N MET A 57 12.13 5.37 6.07
CA MET A 57 11.63 6.74 6.12
C MET A 57 12.36 7.56 7.17
N LYS A 58 12.21 8.87 7.07
CA LYS A 58 12.69 9.81 8.07
C LYS A 58 11.47 10.42 8.77
N PRO A 59 11.12 9.98 9.97
CA PRO A 59 9.86 10.38 10.62
C PRO A 59 9.69 11.89 10.80
N SER A 60 10.78 12.64 10.88
CA SER A 60 10.70 14.09 11.05
C SER A 60 10.31 14.83 9.76
N GLU A 61 10.36 14.17 8.60
CA GLU A 61 10.08 14.79 7.30
C GLU A 61 9.04 14.04 6.50
N ASP A 62 8.96 12.73 6.69
CA ASP A 62 8.17 11.84 5.86
C ASP A 62 6.91 11.38 6.59
N SER A 63 5.88 11.03 5.82
CA SER A 63 4.63 10.51 6.36
C SER A 63 4.23 9.24 5.62
N VAL A 64 3.77 8.24 6.36
CA VAL A 64 3.20 7.02 5.79
C VAL A 64 1.89 6.76 6.49
N MET A 65 0.83 6.53 5.70
CA MET A 65 -0.50 6.22 6.22
C MET A 65 -0.85 4.79 5.82
N ILE A 66 -1.27 4.00 6.78
CA ILE A 66 -1.69 2.61 6.56
C ILE A 66 -3.15 2.50 6.98
N ILE A 67 -4.01 2.09 6.05
CA ILE A 67 -5.43 1.93 6.31
C ILE A 67 -5.80 0.46 6.18
N ASP A 68 -6.38 -0.09 7.22
CA ASP A 68 -6.93 -1.45 7.21
C ASP A 68 -8.29 -1.40 6.51
N LEU A 69 -8.37 -2.03 5.35
CA LEU A 69 -9.61 -2.06 4.55
C LEU A 69 -10.45 -3.31 4.84
N GLY A 70 -10.04 -4.12 5.81
CA GLY A 70 -10.77 -5.31 6.17
C GLY A 70 -10.24 -6.56 5.47
N ARG A 71 -11.10 -7.56 5.35
CA ARG A 71 -10.72 -8.85 4.80
C ARG A 71 -10.25 -8.72 3.35
N ALA A 72 -9.13 -9.39 3.02
CA ALA A 72 -8.63 -9.42 1.66
C ALA A 72 -9.65 -10.09 0.73
N GLY A 73 -9.70 -9.62 -0.50
CA GLY A 73 -10.67 -10.12 -1.48
C GLY A 73 -11.94 -9.28 -1.59
N ASP A 74 -12.23 -8.44 -0.60
CA ASP A 74 -13.36 -7.53 -0.67
C ASP A 74 -12.90 -6.23 -1.35
N SER A 75 -13.08 -6.15 -2.66
CA SER A 75 -12.66 -5.00 -3.47
C SER A 75 -13.83 -4.11 -3.88
N SER A 76 -15.04 -4.37 -3.40
CA SER A 76 -16.21 -3.57 -3.74
C SER A 76 -16.12 -2.13 -3.24
N ARG A 77 -15.17 -1.84 -2.34
CA ARG A 77 -14.96 -0.51 -1.77
C ARG A 77 -14.20 0.44 -2.68
N PHE A 78 -13.54 -0.11 -3.73
CA PHE A 78 -12.75 0.71 -4.63
C PHE A 78 -13.61 1.22 -5.77
N LEU A 79 -13.57 2.52 -5.98
CA LEU A 79 -14.19 3.17 -7.12
C LEU A 79 -13.12 4.01 -7.81
N PHE A 80 -12.80 3.66 -9.05
CA PHE A 80 -11.82 4.40 -9.84
C PHE A 80 -12.52 5.23 -10.90
N LEU A 81 -12.09 6.47 -11.02
CA LEU A 81 -12.52 7.35 -12.10
C LEU A 81 -11.34 7.49 -13.06
N GLY A 82 -11.58 7.24 -14.33
CA GLY A 82 -10.55 7.34 -15.36
C GLY A 82 -9.61 6.15 -15.35
N HIS A 83 -8.35 6.40 -15.72
CA HIS A 83 -7.33 5.37 -15.79
C HIS A 83 -6.86 4.94 -14.39
N HIS A 84 -6.66 3.65 -14.20
CA HIS A 84 -6.17 3.11 -12.93
C HIS A 84 -5.35 1.85 -13.14
N GLU A 85 -4.53 1.50 -12.15
CA GLU A 85 -3.84 0.22 -12.12
C GLU A 85 -4.80 -0.86 -11.63
N LYS A 86 -4.55 -2.09 -12.06
CA LYS A 86 -5.38 -3.23 -11.69
C LYS A 86 -5.12 -3.64 -10.25
N LEU A 87 -6.19 -3.89 -9.50
CA LEU A 87 -6.07 -4.44 -8.15
C LEU A 87 -5.63 -5.90 -8.17
N PRO A 88 -4.94 -6.37 -7.11
CA PRO A 88 -4.51 -7.78 -7.02
C PRO A 88 -5.64 -8.78 -7.17
N THR A 89 -6.81 -8.47 -6.62
CA THR A 89 -8.02 -9.26 -6.83
C THR A 89 -9.04 -8.36 -7.49
N SER A 90 -9.37 -8.69 -8.72
CA SER A 90 -10.11 -7.82 -9.60
C SER A 90 -11.60 -7.83 -9.29
N ALA A 91 -12.09 -6.83 -8.59
CA ALA A 91 -13.53 -6.58 -8.50
C ALA A 91 -13.79 -5.11 -8.19
N ALA A 92 -12.94 -4.22 -8.64
CA ALA A 92 -13.14 -2.78 -8.48
C ALA A 92 -14.15 -2.28 -9.52
N VAL A 93 -14.92 -1.27 -9.15
CA VAL A 93 -15.81 -0.58 -10.08
C VAL A 93 -15.02 0.49 -10.81
N ILE A 94 -15.16 0.53 -12.13
CA ILE A 94 -14.48 1.50 -12.98
C ILE A 94 -15.53 2.43 -13.56
N VAL A 95 -15.30 3.69 -13.43
CA VAL A 95 -16.19 4.73 -13.97
C VAL A 95 -15.42 5.59 -14.96
#